data_ac1467d619731e50dc474d7966e7edfb
#
_entry.id   ac1467d619731e50dc474d7966e7edfb
#
_cell.length_a   1.000
_cell.length_b   1.000
_cell.length_c   1.000
_cell.angle_alpha   90.00
_cell.angle_beta   90.00
_cell.angle_gamma   90.00
#
_symmetry.space_group_name_H-M   'P 1'
#
loop_
_entity.id
_entity.type
_entity.pdbx_description
1 polymer ?
#
loop_
_entity_poly.entity_id
_entity_poly.type
_entity_poly.pdbx_seq_one_letter_code
_entity_poly.pdbx_strand_id
1 'polypeptide(L)'
;MTAASFTGLSKIKHVRAFTVRGGGADYHDQGAGHWIDDHIATPMARYPEYRQSRQSFGINVLGTLVVELEAEDGTIGFAVTTGGEPAAFIVEKHLSRFLIGRSPAEYEKIWDQMYFSTQYY
;
A
#
# COMPACT_ATOMS: atom_id res chain seq x y z
N MET A 1 -11.70 -10.64 -21.20
CA MET A 1 -12.31 -11.41 -20.11
C MET A 1 -13.81 -11.23 -20.15
N THR A 2 -14.58 -12.30 -20.16
CA THR A 2 -16.05 -12.24 -20.18
C THR A 2 -16.61 -12.09 -18.78
N ALA A 3 -17.87 -11.62 -18.62
CA ALA A 3 -18.53 -11.53 -17.32
C ALA A 3 -18.56 -12.89 -16.59
N ALA A 4 -18.68 -14.01 -17.32
CA ALA A 4 -18.64 -15.36 -16.75
C ALA A 4 -17.33 -15.68 -16.03
N SER A 5 -16.19 -15.06 -16.44
CA SER A 5 -14.89 -15.27 -15.79
C SER A 5 -14.85 -14.69 -14.36
N PHE A 6 -15.65 -13.65 -14.09
CA PHE A 6 -15.71 -13.02 -12.77
C PHE A 6 -16.64 -13.76 -11.81
N THR A 7 -17.70 -14.39 -12.35
CA THR A 7 -18.68 -15.11 -11.50
C THR A 7 -18.11 -16.39 -10.90
N GLY A 8 -17.01 -16.93 -11.49
CA GLY A 8 -16.34 -18.11 -11.00
C GLY A 8 -15.22 -17.84 -10.00
N LEU A 9 -14.94 -16.59 -9.65
CA LEU A 9 -13.90 -16.25 -8.70
C LEU A 9 -14.29 -16.64 -7.28
N SER A 10 -13.41 -17.35 -6.58
CA SER A 10 -13.63 -17.69 -5.19
C SER A 10 -13.49 -16.47 -4.30
N LYS A 11 -14.17 -16.52 -3.15
CA LYS A 11 -14.19 -15.40 -2.21
C LYS A 11 -12.85 -15.25 -1.50
N ILE A 12 -12.57 -14.04 -1.07
CA ILE A 12 -11.39 -13.73 -0.27
C ILE A 12 -11.55 -14.35 1.12
N LYS A 13 -10.57 -15.15 1.51
CA LYS A 13 -10.54 -15.89 2.77
C LYS A 13 -9.66 -15.21 3.81
N HIS A 14 -8.48 -14.76 3.42
CA HIS A 14 -7.52 -14.12 4.31
C HIS A 14 -6.97 -12.84 3.72
N VAL A 15 -6.73 -11.87 4.59
CA VAL A 15 -6.05 -10.61 4.29
C VAL A 15 -4.88 -10.50 5.27
N ARG A 16 -3.68 -10.38 4.73
CA ARG A 16 -2.48 -10.14 5.53
C ARG A 16 -1.81 -8.87 5.06
N ALA A 17 -1.32 -8.08 6.01
CA ALA A 17 -0.54 -6.90 5.71
C ALA A 17 0.68 -6.88 6.63
N PHE A 18 1.85 -6.69 6.04
CA PHE A 18 3.10 -6.68 6.78
C PHE A 18 4.09 -5.71 6.14
N THR A 19 5.09 -5.34 6.91
CA THR A 19 6.12 -4.43 6.44
C THR A 19 7.40 -5.17 6.10
N VAL A 20 8.07 -4.68 5.06
CA VAL A 20 9.40 -5.14 4.68
C VAL A 20 10.33 -3.94 4.74
N ARG A 21 11.48 -4.13 5.36
CA ARG A 21 12.56 -3.15 5.38
C ARG A 21 13.79 -3.73 4.71
N GLY A 22 14.31 -3.02 3.72
CA GLY A 22 15.52 -3.41 3.03
C GLY A 22 16.75 -3.14 3.91
N GLY A 23 17.80 -3.95 3.73
CA GLY A 23 19.08 -3.77 4.43
C GLY A 23 20.10 -2.93 3.67
N GLY A 24 19.76 -2.41 2.50
CA GLY A 24 20.64 -1.59 1.66
C GLY A 24 20.26 -0.11 1.66
N ALA A 25 21.08 0.70 1.00
CA ALA A 25 20.73 2.08 0.76
C ALA A 25 19.48 2.13 -0.11
N ASP A 26 18.44 2.75 0.42
CA ASP A 26 17.23 2.96 -0.35
C ASP A 26 17.50 3.98 -1.44
N TYR A 27 16.94 3.73 -2.58
CA TYR A 27 16.89 4.65 -3.69
C TYR A 27 16.38 6.06 -3.27
N HIS A 28 15.51 6.12 -2.30
CA HIS A 28 15.00 7.38 -1.73
C HIS A 28 15.96 8.07 -0.77
N ASP A 29 16.99 7.39 -0.31
CA ASP A 29 18.01 7.96 0.58
C ASP A 29 19.26 8.41 -0.17
N GLN A 30 19.29 8.23 -1.47
CA GLN A 30 20.41 8.71 -2.25
C GLN A 30 20.51 10.22 -2.14
N GLY A 31 21.71 10.69 -1.82
CA GLY A 31 21.98 12.10 -1.70
C GLY A 31 21.95 12.81 -3.04
N ALA A 32 22.47 14.01 -3.07
CA ALA A 32 22.53 14.86 -4.26
C ALA A 32 23.05 14.10 -5.49
N GLY A 33 22.39 14.27 -6.62
CA GLY A 33 22.72 13.60 -7.88
C GLY A 33 21.63 12.69 -8.40
N HIS A 34 20.56 12.47 -7.65
CA HIS A 34 19.40 11.77 -8.18
C HIS A 34 18.67 12.69 -9.19
N TRP A 35 18.26 12.13 -10.33
CA TRP A 35 17.69 12.92 -11.43
C TRP A 35 16.43 13.73 -11.06
N ILE A 36 15.73 13.34 -10.00
CA ILE A 36 14.52 14.04 -9.55
C ILE A 36 14.77 14.94 -8.34
N ASP A 37 15.96 14.98 -7.78
CA ASP A 37 16.26 15.82 -6.62
C ASP A 37 15.93 17.27 -6.96
N ASP A 38 16.10 18.15 -7.25
CA ASP A 38 15.70 19.52 -7.54
C ASP A 38 14.42 19.66 -8.39
N HIS A 39 13.82 18.56 -8.85
CA HIS A 39 12.66 18.62 -9.74
C HIS A 39 11.32 18.33 -9.04
N ILE A 40 11.37 17.79 -7.84
CA ILE A 40 10.15 17.52 -7.06
C ILE A 40 10.13 18.38 -5.81
N ALA A 41 9.19 19.30 -5.79
CA ALA A 41 8.93 20.11 -4.62
C ALA A 41 7.96 19.38 -3.68
N THR A 42 8.30 19.31 -2.41
CA THR A 42 7.43 18.82 -1.34
C THR A 42 7.24 19.92 -0.33
N PRO A 43 6.26 19.85 0.56
CA PRO A 43 6.12 20.83 1.63
C PRO A 43 7.40 20.98 2.47
N MET A 44 8.18 19.92 2.63
CA MET A 44 9.45 19.97 3.35
C MET A 44 10.57 20.67 2.57
N ALA A 45 10.44 20.81 1.26
CA ALA A 45 11.46 21.48 0.43
C ALA A 45 11.59 22.98 0.74
N ARG A 46 10.66 23.55 1.53
CA ARG A 46 10.81 24.91 2.06
C ARG A 46 12.02 25.04 3.00
N TYR A 47 12.47 23.92 3.56
CA TYR A 47 13.64 23.87 4.43
C TYR A 47 14.85 23.41 3.61
N PRO A 48 15.93 24.20 3.54
CA PRO A 48 17.06 23.90 2.66
C PRO A 48 17.66 22.51 2.87
N GLU A 49 17.70 22.04 4.12
CA GLU A 49 18.26 20.74 4.48
C GLU A 49 17.50 19.54 3.91
N TYR A 50 16.24 19.76 3.48
CA TYR A 50 15.41 18.70 2.94
C TYR A 50 15.18 18.79 1.42
N ARG A 51 15.77 19.79 0.75
CA ARG A 51 15.55 19.97 -0.68
C ARG A 51 16.11 18.85 -1.54
N GLN A 52 17.26 18.31 -1.14
CA GLN A 52 17.94 17.24 -1.86
C GLN A 52 17.96 15.93 -1.09
N SER A 53 17.22 15.84 0.01
CA SER A 53 17.12 14.67 0.84
C SER A 53 15.69 14.16 0.85
N ARG A 54 15.55 12.85 0.75
CA ARG A 54 14.25 12.20 0.82
C ARG A 54 13.95 11.62 2.19
N GLN A 55 14.79 11.86 3.13
CA GLN A 55 14.60 11.41 4.51
C GLN A 55 13.32 11.95 5.13
N SER A 56 12.85 13.10 4.66
CA SER A 56 11.60 13.69 5.13
C SER A 56 10.34 12.89 4.77
N PHE A 57 10.43 11.95 3.83
CA PHE A 57 9.28 11.14 3.43
C PHE A 57 8.96 10.02 4.43
N GLY A 58 9.89 9.66 5.28
CA GLY A 58 9.70 8.59 6.26
C GLY A 58 9.54 7.19 5.68
N ILE A 59 9.81 6.99 4.40
CA ILE A 59 9.63 5.70 3.73
C ILE A 59 10.45 4.62 4.41
N ASN A 60 11.72 4.91 4.68
CA ASN A 60 12.61 3.94 5.33
C ASN A 60 12.26 3.70 6.79
N VAL A 61 11.79 4.72 7.48
CA VAL A 61 11.38 4.60 8.88
C VAL A 61 10.14 3.74 9.02
N LEU A 62 9.15 3.99 8.17
CA LEU A 62 7.87 3.29 8.23
C LEU A 62 7.92 1.90 7.60
N GLY A 63 8.76 1.70 6.60
CA GLY A 63 8.88 0.46 5.85
C GLY A 63 7.93 0.37 4.67
N THR A 64 8.18 -0.61 3.83
CA THR A 64 7.34 -0.91 2.67
C THR A 64 6.18 -1.80 3.09
N LEU A 65 4.97 -1.46 2.70
CA LEU A 65 3.79 -2.26 2.97
C LEU A 65 3.62 -3.32 1.88
N VAL A 66 3.42 -4.55 2.31
CA VAL A 66 2.97 -5.65 1.44
C VAL A 66 1.60 -6.09 1.91
N VAL A 67 0.64 -6.16 1.00
CA VAL A 67 -0.69 -6.70 1.25
C VAL A 67 -0.85 -7.98 0.45
N GLU A 68 -1.27 -9.04 1.11
CA GLU A 68 -1.50 -10.34 0.50
C GLU A 68 -2.95 -10.76 0.75
N LEU A 69 -3.62 -11.19 -0.30
CA LEU A 69 -4.97 -11.74 -0.25
C LEU A 69 -4.92 -13.22 -0.64
N GLU A 70 -5.59 -14.05 0.13
CA GLU A 70 -5.78 -15.46 -0.20
C GLU A 70 -7.26 -15.72 -0.43
N ALA A 71 -7.59 -16.35 -1.56
CA ALA A 71 -8.94 -16.80 -1.87
C ALA A 71 -9.20 -18.21 -1.31
N GLU A 72 -10.47 -18.59 -1.23
CA GLU A 72 -10.87 -19.92 -0.73
C GLU A 72 -10.27 -21.07 -1.53
N ASP A 73 -10.03 -20.87 -2.81
CA ASP A 73 -9.40 -21.88 -3.68
C ASP A 73 -7.87 -21.95 -3.56
N GLY A 74 -7.27 -21.14 -2.69
CA GLY A 74 -5.83 -21.08 -2.48
C GLY A 74 -5.11 -20.08 -3.38
N THR A 75 -5.79 -19.39 -4.27
CA THR A 75 -5.17 -18.35 -5.10
C THR A 75 -4.69 -17.20 -4.21
N ILE A 76 -3.47 -16.76 -4.45
CA ILE A 76 -2.85 -15.66 -3.70
C ILE A 76 -2.55 -14.51 -4.66
N GLY A 77 -2.96 -13.31 -4.26
CA GLY A 77 -2.57 -12.07 -4.90
C GLY A 77 -1.87 -11.16 -3.91
N PHE A 78 -0.96 -10.33 -4.37
CA PHE A 78 -0.29 -9.37 -3.50
C PHE A 78 -0.04 -8.04 -4.19
N ALA A 79 0.13 -7.01 -3.39
CA ALA A 79 0.50 -5.69 -3.84
C ALA A 79 1.49 -5.07 -2.86
N VAL A 80 2.31 -4.16 -3.37
CA VAL A 80 3.36 -3.49 -2.60
C VAL A 80 3.14 -1.98 -2.71
N THR A 81 3.24 -1.29 -1.59
CA THR A 81 3.09 0.17 -1.55
C THR A 81 3.84 0.75 -0.36
N THR A 82 3.73 2.05 -0.18
CA THR A 82 4.28 2.76 0.98
C THR A 82 3.29 2.77 2.14
N GLY A 83 3.72 3.28 3.29
CA GLY A 83 2.85 3.45 4.46
C GLY A 83 3.25 2.61 5.67
N GLY A 84 4.02 1.56 5.45
CA GLY A 84 4.64 0.77 6.50
C GLY A 84 3.70 0.20 7.55
N GLU A 85 4.18 0.13 8.79
CA GLU A 85 3.44 -0.47 9.90
C GLU A 85 2.08 0.20 10.19
N PRO A 86 1.95 1.53 10.19
CA PRO A 86 0.65 2.14 10.40
C PRO A 86 -0.39 1.70 9.36
N ALA A 87 0.02 1.62 8.09
CA ALA A 87 -0.87 1.16 7.03
C ALA A 87 -1.20 -0.32 7.17
N ALA A 88 -0.22 -1.16 7.54
CA ALA A 88 -0.46 -2.58 7.80
C ALA A 88 -1.52 -2.79 8.89
N PHE A 89 -1.43 -2.03 9.97
CA PHE A 89 -2.42 -2.06 11.04
C PHE A 89 -3.81 -1.72 10.53
N ILE A 90 -3.93 -0.64 9.75
CA ILE A 90 -5.22 -0.22 9.19
C ILE A 90 -5.80 -1.28 8.26
N VAL A 91 -4.98 -1.86 7.39
CA VAL A 91 -5.42 -2.92 6.47
C VAL A 91 -5.95 -4.11 7.25
N GLU A 92 -5.20 -4.63 8.21
CA GLU A 92 -5.60 -5.84 8.93
C GLU A 92 -6.75 -5.63 9.91
N LYS A 93 -6.79 -4.48 10.59
CA LYS A 93 -7.77 -4.23 11.64
C LYS A 93 -9.05 -3.57 11.13
N HIS A 94 -8.96 -2.80 10.08
CA HIS A 94 -10.10 -2.04 9.59
C HIS A 94 -10.55 -2.50 8.20
N LEU A 95 -9.68 -2.41 7.20
CA LEU A 95 -10.05 -2.61 5.80
C LEU A 95 -10.39 -4.07 5.48
N SER A 96 -9.77 -5.03 6.16
CA SER A 96 -10.04 -6.45 5.98
C SER A 96 -11.52 -6.82 6.13
N ARG A 97 -12.25 -6.07 6.93
CA ARG A 97 -13.68 -6.30 7.18
C ARG A 97 -14.52 -6.13 5.91
N PHE A 98 -14.04 -5.37 4.94
CA PHE A 98 -14.71 -5.14 3.66
C PHE A 98 -14.26 -6.13 2.59
N LEU A 99 -13.23 -6.92 2.86
CA LEU A 99 -12.60 -7.83 1.91
C LEU A 99 -12.98 -9.29 2.18
N ILE A 100 -12.88 -9.73 3.42
CA ILE A 100 -13.12 -11.13 3.79
C ILE A 100 -14.56 -11.52 3.48
N GLY A 101 -14.73 -12.65 2.79
CA GLY A 101 -16.03 -13.17 2.37
C GLY A 101 -16.57 -12.53 1.10
N ARG A 102 -15.84 -11.60 0.50
CA ARG A 102 -16.26 -10.92 -0.72
C ARG A 102 -15.63 -11.55 -1.96
N SER A 103 -16.35 -11.46 -3.08
CA SER A 103 -15.78 -11.82 -4.37
C SER A 103 -14.81 -10.75 -4.83
N PRO A 104 -13.62 -11.11 -5.33
CA PRO A 104 -12.71 -10.15 -5.95
C PRO A 104 -13.30 -9.38 -7.13
N ALA A 105 -14.35 -9.91 -7.75
CA ALA A 105 -15.06 -9.24 -8.84
C ALA A 105 -15.76 -7.94 -8.39
N GLU A 106 -16.05 -7.80 -7.09
CA GLU A 106 -16.69 -6.62 -6.52
C GLU A 106 -15.69 -5.51 -6.18
N TYR A 107 -14.54 -5.46 -6.86
CA TYR A 107 -13.43 -4.56 -6.49
C TYR A 107 -13.81 -3.09 -6.45
N GLU A 108 -14.69 -2.61 -7.32
CA GLU A 108 -15.13 -1.20 -7.29
C GLU A 108 -15.94 -0.90 -6.03
N LYS A 109 -16.87 -1.76 -5.68
CA LYS A 109 -17.68 -1.62 -4.47
C LYS A 109 -16.83 -1.72 -3.21
N ILE A 110 -15.90 -2.66 -3.19
CA ILE A 110 -14.96 -2.83 -2.09
C ILE A 110 -14.11 -1.57 -1.92
N TRP A 111 -13.60 -1.03 -3.04
CA TRP A 111 -12.82 0.20 -3.01
C TRP A 111 -13.61 1.36 -2.42
N ASP A 112 -14.85 1.55 -2.89
CA ASP A 112 -15.73 2.60 -2.36
C ASP A 112 -15.96 2.45 -0.85
N GLN A 113 -16.23 1.24 -0.40
CA GLN A 113 -16.45 0.97 1.02
C GLN A 113 -15.21 1.28 1.87
N MET A 114 -14.06 0.86 1.40
CA MET A 114 -12.80 1.16 2.08
C MET A 114 -12.53 2.67 2.10
N TYR A 115 -12.70 3.34 0.97
CA TYR A 115 -12.49 4.78 0.86
C TYR A 115 -13.41 5.56 1.79
N PHE A 116 -14.70 5.33 1.71
CA PHE A 116 -15.66 6.05 2.56
C PHE A 116 -15.52 5.72 4.04
N SER A 117 -15.12 4.52 4.38
CA SER A 117 -14.91 4.12 5.78
C SER A 117 -13.74 4.84 6.45
N THR A 118 -12.82 5.38 5.66
CA THR A 118 -11.63 6.08 6.17
C THR A 118 -11.76 7.59 6.19
N GLN A 119 -12.93 8.14 5.85
CA GLN A 119 -13.10 9.59 5.76
C GLN A 119 -13.03 10.32 7.10
N TYR A 120 -13.14 9.59 8.20
CA TYR A 120 -13.12 10.17 9.55
C TYR A 120 -11.79 9.94 10.29
N TYR A 121 -10.80 9.52 9.63
CA TYR A 121 -9.48 9.32 10.23
C TYR A 121 -8.75 10.63 10.42
#